data_773a34ec72660543a3cfb4901c7c537e
#
_entry.id   773a34ec72660543a3cfb4901c7c537e
#
_cell.length_a   1.000
_cell.length_b   1.000
_cell.length_c   1.000
_cell.angle_alpha   90.00
_cell.angle_beta   90.00
_cell.angle_gamma   90.00
#
_symmetry.space_group_name_H-M   'P 1'
#
loop_
_entity.id
_entity.type
_entity.pdbx_description
1 polymer ?
#
loop_
_entity_poly.entity_id
_entity_poly.type
_entity_poly.pdbx_seq_one_letter_code
_entity_poly.pdbx_strand_id
1 'polypeptide(L)'
;MPINRLSDIEENLESLREQLGGKEKALVLARLEDKILIKQQIRELCKEIQEEEEKYWQVFARQTKTVEIPEPEAEIIVAEIVEEVGQIEVQRQYPDEVVQILQEIRDKLNQPGATAAAKLKGVISSIPPFVGISYEAELDTENFLQQHFPTFQKWAKVLAKKS
;
A
#
# COMPACT_ATOMS: atom_id res chain seq x y z
N MET A 1 5.75 -13.48 -24.94
CA MET A 1 4.65 -12.61 -24.49
C MET A 1 4.96 -12.06 -23.11
N PRO A 2 4.98 -10.77 -22.95
CA PRO A 2 5.13 -10.23 -21.60
C PRO A 2 3.85 -10.56 -20.80
N ILE A 3 4.02 -11.36 -19.79
CA ILE A 3 2.97 -11.62 -18.83
C ILE A 3 2.78 -10.33 -18.03
N ASN A 4 1.58 -9.77 -18.03
CA ASN A 4 1.30 -8.62 -17.19
C ASN A 4 1.21 -9.08 -15.74
N ARG A 5 2.36 -9.15 -15.11
CA ARG A 5 2.52 -9.68 -13.76
C ARG A 5 1.72 -8.90 -12.73
N LEU A 6 1.60 -7.58 -12.92
CA LEU A 6 0.79 -6.75 -12.03
C LEU A 6 -0.69 -7.10 -12.11
N SER A 7 -1.20 -7.33 -13.32
CA SER A 7 -2.60 -7.73 -13.51
C SER A 7 -2.89 -9.07 -12.84
N ASP A 8 -1.99 -10.03 -12.97
CA ASP A 8 -2.13 -11.35 -12.32
C ASP A 8 -2.15 -11.20 -10.80
N ILE A 9 -1.28 -10.37 -10.25
CA ILE A 9 -1.22 -10.13 -8.81
C ILE A 9 -2.50 -9.43 -8.34
N GLU A 10 -3.01 -8.47 -9.11
CA GLU A 10 -4.27 -7.78 -8.80
C GLU A 10 -5.45 -8.76 -8.76
N GLU A 11 -5.52 -9.70 -9.70
CA GLU A 11 -6.55 -10.73 -9.70
C GLU A 11 -6.45 -11.63 -8.47
N ASN A 12 -5.24 -12.01 -8.08
CA ASN A 12 -5.02 -12.80 -6.88
C ASN A 12 -5.45 -12.04 -5.63
N LEU A 13 -5.12 -10.76 -5.55
CA LEU A 13 -5.53 -9.90 -4.43
C LEU A 13 -7.04 -9.77 -4.34
N GLU A 14 -7.71 -9.57 -5.48
CA GLU A 14 -9.17 -9.47 -5.52
C GLU A 14 -9.82 -10.76 -5.00
N SER A 15 -9.33 -11.91 -5.45
CA SER A 15 -9.81 -13.22 -5.02
C SER A 15 -9.60 -13.42 -3.50
N LEU A 16 -8.42 -13.08 -2.99
CA LEU A 16 -8.11 -13.21 -1.56
C LEU A 16 -9.01 -12.30 -0.72
N ARG A 17 -9.25 -11.08 -1.18
CA ARG A 17 -10.13 -10.13 -0.47
C ARG A 17 -11.58 -10.58 -0.46
N GLU A 18 -12.06 -11.21 -1.53
CA GLU A 18 -13.40 -11.82 -1.56
C GLU A 18 -13.50 -12.95 -0.53
N GLN A 19 -12.50 -13.80 -0.47
CA GLN A 19 -12.44 -14.88 0.52
C GLN A 19 -12.43 -14.32 1.95
N LEU A 20 -11.65 -13.27 2.18
CA LEU A 20 -11.59 -12.61 3.48
C LEU A 20 -12.96 -12.06 3.88
N GLY A 21 -13.63 -11.36 2.97
CA GLY A 21 -14.98 -10.83 3.20
C GLY A 21 -15.97 -11.94 3.57
N GLY A 22 -15.91 -13.08 2.89
CA GLY A 22 -16.73 -14.25 3.20
C GLY A 22 -16.46 -14.81 4.58
N LYS A 23 -15.19 -14.90 4.99
CA LYS A 23 -14.80 -15.37 6.32
C LYS A 23 -15.23 -14.40 7.42
N GLU A 24 -15.13 -13.09 7.17
CA GLU A 24 -15.58 -12.08 8.12
C GLU A 24 -17.10 -12.17 8.37
N LYS A 25 -17.88 -12.37 7.30
CA LYS A 25 -19.31 -12.60 7.43
C LYS A 25 -19.63 -13.88 8.20
N ALA A 26 -18.90 -14.96 7.89
CA ALA A 26 -19.05 -16.23 8.59
C ALA A 26 -18.74 -16.09 10.07
N LEU A 27 -17.73 -15.28 10.42
CA LEU A 27 -17.36 -15.04 11.82
C LEU A 27 -18.51 -14.41 12.63
N VAL A 28 -19.22 -13.46 12.03
CA VAL A 28 -20.35 -12.78 12.69
C VAL A 28 -21.46 -13.77 13.04
N LEU A 29 -21.70 -14.75 12.16
CA LEU A 29 -22.78 -15.71 12.29
C LEU A 29 -22.37 -17.02 12.98
N ALA A 30 -21.08 -17.20 13.26
CA ALA A 30 -20.55 -18.46 13.76
C ALA A 30 -20.90 -18.72 15.23
N ARG A 31 -20.98 -20.00 15.57
CA ARG A 31 -21.05 -20.44 16.97
C ARG A 31 -19.71 -20.20 17.65
N LEU A 32 -19.71 -20.06 18.96
CA LEU A 32 -18.52 -19.76 19.73
C LEU A 32 -17.39 -20.77 19.46
N GLU A 33 -17.70 -22.05 19.36
CA GLU A 33 -16.71 -23.10 19.09
C GLU A 33 -16.08 -23.00 17.70
N ASP A 34 -16.79 -22.42 16.72
CA ASP A 34 -16.29 -22.28 15.35
C ASP A 34 -15.51 -21.00 15.14
N LYS A 35 -15.67 -19.99 16.01
CA LYS A 35 -15.04 -18.68 15.87
C LYS A 35 -13.51 -18.75 15.90
N ILE A 36 -12.94 -19.65 16.71
CA ILE A 36 -11.48 -19.79 16.83
C ILE A 36 -10.87 -20.20 15.50
N LEU A 37 -11.46 -21.19 14.83
CA LEU A 37 -11.00 -21.67 13.54
C LEU A 37 -11.14 -20.59 12.45
N ILE A 38 -12.30 -19.91 12.43
CA ILE A 38 -12.55 -18.85 11.45
C ILE A 38 -11.55 -17.69 11.63
N LYS A 39 -11.29 -17.28 12.86
CA LYS A 39 -10.30 -16.24 13.16
C LYS A 39 -8.89 -16.63 12.68
N GLN A 40 -8.53 -17.91 12.84
CA GLN A 40 -7.27 -18.42 12.33
C GLN A 40 -7.21 -18.34 10.81
N GLN A 41 -8.28 -18.74 10.13
CA GLN A 41 -8.37 -18.67 8.68
C GLN A 41 -8.29 -17.22 8.18
N ILE A 42 -8.90 -16.28 8.90
CA ILE A 42 -8.80 -14.85 8.59
C ILE A 42 -7.35 -14.38 8.69
N ARG A 43 -6.64 -14.77 9.74
CA ARG A 43 -5.21 -14.39 9.90
C ARG A 43 -4.36 -14.93 8.77
N GLU A 44 -4.61 -16.18 8.35
CA GLU A 44 -3.88 -16.79 7.23
C GLU A 44 -4.15 -16.03 5.92
N LEU A 45 -5.41 -15.64 5.67
CA LEU A 45 -5.75 -14.85 4.49
C LEU A 45 -5.12 -13.46 4.52
N CYS A 46 -5.11 -12.81 5.66
CA CYS A 46 -4.45 -11.51 5.81
C CYS A 46 -2.95 -11.60 5.52
N LYS A 47 -2.31 -12.68 5.95
CA LYS A 47 -0.90 -12.91 5.66
C LYS A 47 -0.65 -13.11 4.17
N GLU A 48 -1.51 -13.89 3.51
CA GLU A 48 -1.42 -14.09 2.06
C GLU A 48 -1.63 -12.79 1.29
N ILE A 49 -2.60 -11.97 1.71
CA ILE A 49 -2.85 -10.65 1.12
C ILE A 49 -1.62 -9.75 1.29
N GLN A 50 -1.03 -9.75 2.48
CA GLN A 50 0.20 -8.98 2.74
C GLN A 50 1.32 -9.38 1.78
N GLU A 51 1.56 -10.67 1.63
CA GLU A 51 2.61 -11.19 0.76
C GLU A 51 2.38 -10.80 -0.70
N GLU A 52 1.12 -10.87 -1.18
CA GLU A 52 0.76 -10.48 -2.54
C GLU A 52 0.87 -8.96 -2.74
N GLU A 53 0.49 -8.15 -1.77
CA GLU A 53 0.65 -6.70 -1.86
C GLU A 53 2.12 -6.29 -1.90
N GLU A 54 2.96 -6.91 -1.08
CA GLU A 54 4.40 -6.65 -1.12
C GLU A 54 4.97 -6.98 -2.50
N LYS A 55 4.56 -8.11 -3.06
CA LYS A 55 4.97 -8.53 -4.39
C LYS A 55 4.50 -7.53 -5.46
N TYR A 56 3.27 -7.06 -5.37
CA TYR A 56 2.71 -6.07 -6.28
C TYR A 56 3.59 -4.82 -6.32
N TRP A 57 3.88 -4.24 -5.16
CA TRP A 57 4.66 -3.01 -5.09
C TRP A 57 6.12 -3.22 -5.48
N GLN A 58 6.70 -4.39 -5.20
CA GLN A 58 8.06 -4.72 -5.66
C GLN A 58 8.13 -4.78 -7.19
N VAL A 59 7.18 -5.44 -7.83
CA VAL A 59 7.11 -5.53 -9.29
C VAL A 59 6.85 -4.15 -9.89
N PHE A 60 5.92 -3.40 -9.32
CA PHE A 60 5.60 -2.05 -9.76
C PHE A 60 6.82 -1.13 -9.68
N ALA A 61 7.55 -1.17 -8.58
CA ALA A 61 8.77 -0.37 -8.41
C ALA A 61 9.80 -0.67 -9.50
N ARG A 62 9.97 -1.96 -9.82
CA ARG A 62 10.89 -2.34 -10.89
C ARG A 62 10.45 -1.86 -12.27
N GLN A 63 9.17 -1.99 -12.57
CA GLN A 63 8.62 -1.56 -13.86
C GLN A 63 8.68 -0.05 -14.05
N THR A 64 8.55 0.72 -12.97
CA THR A 64 8.51 2.17 -13.05
C THR A 64 9.88 2.83 -13.02
N LYS A 65 10.96 2.07 -12.78
CA LYS A 65 12.32 2.62 -12.74
C LYS A 65 12.69 3.38 -14.01
N THR A 66 12.27 2.88 -15.17
CA THR A 66 12.61 3.45 -16.47
C THR A 66 11.49 4.29 -17.07
N VAL A 67 10.35 4.38 -16.39
CA VAL A 67 9.21 5.17 -16.87
C VAL A 67 9.47 6.64 -16.56
N GLU A 68 9.21 7.49 -17.55
CA GLU A 68 9.32 8.94 -17.37
C GLU A 68 8.06 9.48 -16.71
N ILE A 69 8.23 10.15 -15.58
CA ILE A 69 7.12 10.76 -14.83
C ILE A 69 7.16 12.27 -15.05
N PRO A 70 6.07 12.88 -15.53
CA PRO A 70 6.04 14.34 -15.70
C PRO A 70 6.26 15.07 -14.37
N GLU A 71 7.20 15.99 -14.35
CA GLU A 71 7.59 16.71 -13.13
C GLU A 71 6.43 17.46 -12.47
N PRO A 72 5.55 18.19 -13.21
CA PRO A 72 4.43 18.88 -12.57
C PRO A 72 3.46 17.93 -11.86
N GLU A 73 3.21 16.74 -12.44
CA GLU A 73 2.38 15.73 -11.85
C GLU A 73 3.01 15.17 -10.57
N ALA A 74 4.32 14.89 -10.64
CA ALA A 74 5.07 14.38 -9.49
C ALA A 74 5.07 15.38 -8.34
N GLU A 75 5.22 16.67 -8.62
CA GLU A 75 5.21 17.72 -7.60
C GLU A 75 3.90 17.76 -6.81
N ILE A 76 2.77 17.59 -7.49
CA ILE A 76 1.46 17.57 -6.84
C ILE A 76 1.36 16.40 -5.87
N ILE A 77 1.78 15.23 -6.31
CA ILE A 77 1.71 14.02 -5.48
C ILE A 77 2.65 14.10 -4.29
N VAL A 78 3.87 14.58 -4.50
CA VAL A 78 4.85 14.78 -3.42
C VAL A 78 4.28 15.74 -2.37
N ALA A 79 3.68 16.84 -2.79
CA ALA A 79 3.06 17.81 -1.87
C ALA A 79 1.94 17.18 -1.05
N GLU A 80 1.11 16.35 -1.67
CA GLU A 80 0.04 15.62 -0.96
C GLU A 80 0.61 14.74 0.13
N ILE A 81 1.65 13.96 -0.19
CA ILE A 81 2.25 13.03 0.77
C ILE A 81 2.86 13.78 1.94
N VAL A 82 3.63 14.83 1.67
CA VAL A 82 4.28 15.62 2.73
C VAL A 82 3.26 16.24 3.66
N GLU A 83 2.21 16.84 3.13
CA GLU A 83 1.16 17.45 3.92
C GLU A 83 0.40 16.44 4.77
N GLU A 84 0.01 15.31 4.16
CA GLU A 84 -0.77 14.30 4.85
C GLU A 84 0.01 13.62 5.97
N VAL A 85 1.30 13.35 5.76
CA VAL A 85 2.16 12.78 6.81
C VAL A 85 2.22 13.75 8.00
N GLY A 86 2.33 15.05 7.75
CA GLY A 86 2.29 16.05 8.82
C GLY A 86 1.00 16.00 9.65
N GLN A 87 -0.15 15.82 8.98
CA GLN A 87 -1.43 15.69 9.67
C GLN A 87 -1.52 14.40 10.48
N ILE A 88 -1.03 13.29 9.93
CA ILE A 88 -1.02 11.99 10.63
C ILE A 88 -0.19 12.09 11.91
N GLU A 89 0.96 12.75 11.87
CA GLU A 89 1.80 12.97 13.05
C GLU A 89 1.06 13.70 14.17
N VAL A 90 0.32 14.74 13.81
CA VAL A 90 -0.43 15.58 14.77
C VAL A 90 -1.59 14.81 15.39
N GLN A 91 -2.30 14.02 14.60
CA GLN A 91 -3.50 13.31 15.03
C GLN A 91 -3.20 12.12 15.96
N ARG A 92 -2.03 11.53 15.87
CA ARG A 92 -1.58 10.42 16.72
C ARG A 92 -2.55 9.23 16.77
N GLN A 93 -3.16 8.91 15.61
CA GLN A 93 -4.14 7.82 15.49
C GLN A 93 -3.51 6.45 15.21
N TYR A 94 -2.22 6.42 14.87
CA TYR A 94 -1.54 5.20 14.44
C TYR A 94 -0.39 4.84 15.34
N PRO A 95 0.01 3.54 15.38
CA PRO A 95 1.18 3.11 16.14
C PRO A 95 2.46 3.83 15.70
N ASP A 96 3.41 3.93 16.60
CA ASP A 96 4.68 4.65 16.37
C ASP A 96 5.44 4.10 15.15
N GLU A 97 5.42 2.80 14.94
CA GLU A 97 6.11 2.16 13.80
C GLU A 97 5.57 2.64 12.45
N VAL A 98 4.25 2.81 12.36
CA VAL A 98 3.60 3.32 11.15
C VAL A 98 3.99 4.77 10.93
N VAL A 99 3.91 5.59 11.96
CA VAL A 99 4.27 7.01 11.88
C VAL A 99 5.75 7.18 11.53
N GLN A 100 6.61 6.36 12.12
CA GLN A 100 8.06 6.43 11.86
C GLN A 100 8.40 6.19 10.39
N ILE A 101 7.82 5.16 9.77
CA ILE A 101 8.11 4.90 8.36
C ILE A 101 7.55 5.99 7.45
N LEU A 102 6.41 6.57 7.80
CA LEU A 102 5.85 7.71 7.06
C LEU A 102 6.76 8.94 7.19
N GLN A 103 7.32 9.18 8.36
CA GLN A 103 8.30 10.26 8.56
C GLN A 103 9.57 10.06 7.73
N GLU A 104 10.05 8.83 7.64
CA GLU A 104 11.19 8.50 6.79
C GLU A 104 10.90 8.78 5.31
N ILE A 105 9.71 8.42 4.85
CA ILE A 105 9.27 8.71 3.48
C ILE A 105 9.24 10.23 3.26
N ARG A 106 8.63 10.97 4.17
CA ARG A 106 8.57 12.43 4.07
C ARG A 106 9.96 13.07 4.06
N ASP A 107 10.85 12.60 4.90
CA ASP A 107 12.21 13.15 4.97
C ASP A 107 12.96 12.96 3.65
N LYS A 108 12.76 11.80 3.00
CA LYS A 108 13.32 11.57 1.65
C LYS A 108 12.74 12.54 0.62
N LEU A 109 11.45 12.85 0.74
CA LEU A 109 10.78 13.78 -0.17
C LEU A 109 11.24 15.23 0.04
N ASN A 110 11.69 15.57 1.22
CA ASN A 110 12.15 16.91 1.57
C ASN A 110 13.65 17.13 1.29
N GLN A 111 14.39 16.10 0.89
CA GLN A 111 15.80 16.22 0.59
C GLN A 111 16.01 17.03 -0.69
N PRO A 112 16.96 18.00 -0.70
CA PRO A 112 17.27 18.77 -1.91
C PRO A 112 18.08 17.94 -2.91
N GLY A 113 18.11 18.38 -4.16
CA GLY A 113 19.01 17.86 -5.17
C GLY A 113 18.44 16.83 -6.13
N ALA A 114 17.24 16.30 -5.86
CA ALA A 114 16.57 15.38 -6.76
C ALA A 114 15.26 15.99 -7.29
N THR A 115 14.83 15.56 -8.49
CA THR A 115 13.54 15.97 -9.04
C THR A 115 12.39 15.32 -8.25
N ALA A 116 11.20 15.91 -8.32
CA ALA A 116 10.01 15.31 -7.70
C ALA A 116 9.72 13.94 -8.28
N ALA A 117 9.93 13.75 -9.58
CA ALA A 117 9.76 12.45 -10.24
C ALA A 117 10.68 11.39 -9.63
N ALA A 118 11.96 11.70 -9.42
CA ALA A 118 12.91 10.78 -8.81
C ALA A 118 12.56 10.46 -7.36
N LYS A 119 12.15 11.47 -6.60
CA LYS A 119 11.69 11.30 -5.22
C LYS A 119 10.48 10.39 -5.14
N LEU A 120 9.52 10.55 -6.06
CA LEU A 120 8.31 9.75 -6.11
C LEU A 120 8.63 8.28 -6.41
N LYS A 121 9.60 8.01 -7.28
CA LYS A 121 10.07 6.64 -7.53
C LYS A 121 10.65 6.02 -6.24
N GLY A 122 11.34 6.82 -5.45
CA GLY A 122 11.82 6.40 -4.14
C GLY A 122 10.70 6.03 -3.18
N VAL A 123 9.60 6.79 -3.21
CA VAL A 123 8.40 6.47 -2.41
C VAL A 123 7.83 5.12 -2.82
N ILE A 124 7.68 4.86 -4.12
CA ILE A 124 7.18 3.58 -4.63
C ILE A 124 8.03 2.43 -4.08
N SER A 125 9.35 2.58 -4.06
CA SER A 125 10.27 1.56 -3.52
C SER A 125 10.15 1.38 -2.01
N SER A 126 9.58 2.34 -1.31
CA SER A 126 9.37 2.29 0.14
C SER A 126 8.04 1.65 0.54
N ILE A 127 7.11 1.45 -0.40
CA ILE A 127 5.80 0.88 -0.10
C ILE A 127 5.88 -0.58 0.35
N PRO A 128 6.70 -1.47 -0.27
CA PRO A 128 6.77 -2.86 0.23
C PRO A 128 7.09 -2.97 1.73
N PRO A 129 8.13 -2.30 2.28
CA PRO A 129 8.34 -2.31 3.72
C PRO A 129 7.16 -1.73 4.52
N PHE A 130 6.52 -0.69 3.99
CA PHE A 130 5.34 -0.08 4.62
C PHE A 130 4.18 -1.08 4.72
N VAL A 131 3.98 -1.91 3.69
CA VAL A 131 2.95 -2.96 3.71
C VAL A 131 3.14 -3.88 4.90
N GLY A 132 4.36 -4.37 5.13
CA GLY A 132 4.66 -5.23 6.27
C GLY A 132 4.32 -4.59 7.60
N ILE A 133 4.73 -3.34 7.78
CA ILE A 133 4.50 -2.59 9.02
C ILE A 133 3.00 -2.32 9.23
N SER A 134 2.27 -1.96 8.18
CA SER A 134 0.84 -1.69 8.30
C SER A 134 0.05 -2.93 8.70
N TYR A 135 0.39 -4.10 8.14
CA TYR A 135 -0.29 -5.35 8.51
C TYR A 135 0.05 -5.80 9.93
N GLU A 136 1.27 -5.58 10.40
CA GLU A 136 1.61 -5.82 11.82
C GLU A 136 0.77 -4.95 12.75
N ALA A 137 0.43 -3.74 12.32
CA ALA A 137 -0.43 -2.82 13.06
C ALA A 137 -1.94 -3.07 12.83
N GLU A 138 -2.28 -4.17 12.17
CA GLU A 138 -3.66 -4.55 11.84
C GLU A 138 -4.36 -3.53 10.92
N LEU A 139 -3.59 -2.87 10.05
CA LEU A 139 -4.11 -1.94 9.05
C LEU A 139 -4.09 -2.58 7.66
N ASP A 140 -5.12 -2.32 6.87
CA ASP A 140 -5.17 -2.67 5.46
C ASP A 140 -4.45 -1.57 4.67
N THR A 141 -3.34 -1.91 4.01
CA THR A 141 -2.52 -0.95 3.29
C THR A 141 -3.30 -0.24 2.19
N GLU A 142 -4.08 -0.97 1.40
CA GLU A 142 -4.85 -0.37 0.32
C GLU A 142 -5.86 0.65 0.84
N ASN A 143 -6.55 0.31 1.91
CA ASN A 143 -7.53 1.20 2.54
C ASN A 143 -6.84 2.44 3.13
N PHE A 144 -5.68 2.24 3.77
CA PHE A 144 -4.88 3.33 4.31
C PHE A 144 -4.45 4.30 3.20
N LEU A 145 -3.93 3.79 2.08
CA LEU A 145 -3.51 4.63 0.96
C LEU A 145 -4.69 5.37 0.34
N GLN A 146 -5.83 4.72 0.21
CA GLN A 146 -7.04 5.34 -0.33
C GLN A 146 -7.53 6.47 0.56
N GLN A 147 -7.46 6.31 1.86
CA GLN A 147 -7.91 7.30 2.83
C GLN A 147 -6.96 8.50 2.92
N HIS A 148 -5.66 8.26 2.95
CA HIS A 148 -4.67 9.31 3.22
C HIS A 148 -3.94 9.83 1.99
N PHE A 149 -3.77 9.00 0.97
CA PHE A 149 -3.02 9.36 -0.23
C PHE A 149 -3.81 9.01 -1.50
N PRO A 150 -5.04 9.55 -1.64
CA PRO A 150 -5.91 9.16 -2.76
C PRO A 150 -5.35 9.54 -4.13
N THR A 151 -4.67 10.68 -4.26
CA THR A 151 -4.07 11.12 -5.51
C THR A 151 -2.93 10.20 -5.92
N PHE A 152 -2.06 9.86 -4.96
CA PHE A 152 -0.98 8.90 -5.17
C PHE A 152 -1.53 7.54 -5.61
N GLN A 153 -2.55 7.03 -4.96
CA GLN A 153 -3.13 5.74 -5.27
C GLN A 153 -3.74 5.70 -6.67
N LYS A 154 -4.49 6.72 -7.05
CA LYS A 154 -5.06 6.82 -8.40
C LYS A 154 -3.97 6.90 -9.46
N TRP A 155 -2.96 7.72 -9.23
CA TRP A 155 -1.83 7.87 -10.12
C TRP A 155 -1.09 6.54 -10.30
N ALA A 156 -0.84 5.83 -9.21
CA ALA A 156 -0.16 4.53 -9.25
C ALA A 156 -0.93 3.50 -10.08
N LYS A 157 -2.26 3.46 -9.92
CA LYS A 157 -3.11 2.55 -10.70
C LYS A 157 -3.07 2.85 -12.19
N VAL A 158 -3.10 4.13 -12.55
CA VAL A 158 -3.01 4.56 -13.96
C VAL A 158 -1.64 4.19 -14.54
N LEU A 159 -0.59 4.44 -13.79
CA LEU A 159 0.79 4.13 -14.21
C LEU A 159 0.99 2.61 -14.37
N ALA A 160 0.42 1.81 -13.51
CA ALA A 160 0.50 0.36 -13.57
C ALA A 160 -0.13 -0.19 -14.87
N LYS A 161 -1.21 0.43 -15.34
CA LYS A 161 -1.87 0.03 -16.60
C LYS A 161 -1.03 0.38 -17.83
N LYS A 162 -0.18 1.39 -17.73
CA LYS A 162 0.67 1.84 -18.84
C LYS A 162 2.00 1.12 -18.92
N SER A 163 2.41 0.49 -17.84
CA SER A 163 3.73 -0.16 -17.76
C SER A 163 3.74 -1.61 -18.16
#